data_9c812ebc3351a200c47c72f8f8fe1777
#
_entry.id   9c812ebc3351a200c47c72f8f8fe1777
#
_cell.length_a   1.000
_cell.length_b   1.000
_cell.length_c   1.000
_cell.angle_alpha   90.00
_cell.angle_beta   90.00
_cell.angle_gamma   90.00
#
_symmetry.space_group_name_H-M   'P 1'
#
loop_
_entity.id
_entity.type
_entity.pdbx_description
1 polymer ?
#
loop_
_entity_poly.entity_id
_entity_poly.type
_entity_poly.pdbx_seq_one_letter_code
_entity_poly.pdbx_strand_id
1 'polypeptide(L)'
;MRRLPPPGTVLHPEQNKCTVLGDIGCYTLGAVAPLAAMDMTLCMGGSISGIHGFNKALGAESEHRTVAVIGDSTFMHSGMTGLANIAYNQSNSTVIILDNSITGMTGHQQNPTTGYNIKGGPRRQDRPGVPVPGHGL
;
A
#
# COMPACT_ATOMS: atom_id res chain seq x y z
N MET A 1 -15.30 -17.34 1.02
CA MET A 1 -14.58 -16.33 1.81
C MET A 1 -13.08 -16.44 1.51
N ARG A 2 -12.50 -15.54 0.71
CA ARG A 2 -11.05 -15.42 0.59
C ARG A 2 -10.55 -14.80 1.89
N ARG A 3 -9.60 -15.45 2.51
CA ARG A 3 -9.09 -15.06 3.83
C ARG A 3 -8.39 -13.70 3.75
N LEU A 4 -8.66 -12.84 4.71
CA LEU A 4 -7.77 -11.72 5.02
C LEU A 4 -6.34 -12.27 5.19
N PRO A 5 -5.30 -11.55 4.77
CA PRO A 5 -3.94 -11.98 5.05
C PRO A 5 -3.80 -12.23 6.56
N PRO A 6 -3.05 -13.27 6.95
CA PRO A 6 -2.90 -13.62 8.36
C PRO A 6 -2.33 -12.43 9.15
N PRO A 7 -2.72 -12.26 10.41
CA PRO A 7 -2.25 -11.17 11.27
C PRO A 7 -0.72 -11.02 11.36
N GLY A 8 0.01 -12.10 11.08
CA GLY A 8 1.48 -12.10 11.09
C GLY A 8 2.15 -11.34 9.94
N THR A 9 1.39 -10.86 8.95
CA THR A 9 1.94 -10.04 7.85
C THR A 9 2.03 -8.55 8.23
N VAL A 10 1.41 -8.16 9.33
CA VAL A 10 1.52 -6.80 9.86
C VAL A 10 2.81 -6.71 10.67
N LEU A 11 3.73 -5.87 10.22
CA LEU A 11 4.94 -5.56 10.97
C LEU A 11 4.54 -5.07 12.36
N HIS A 12 4.97 -5.75 13.41
CA HIS A 12 4.79 -5.28 14.78
C HIS A 12 5.78 -4.14 15.06
N PRO A 13 5.32 -2.88 15.18
CA PRO A 13 6.21 -1.72 15.34
C PRO A 13 7.12 -1.84 16.57
N GLU A 14 6.58 -2.41 17.65
CA GLU A 14 7.32 -2.58 18.91
C GLU A 14 8.54 -3.52 18.78
N GLN A 15 8.44 -4.53 17.93
CA GLN A 15 9.53 -5.51 17.75
C GLN A 15 10.63 -4.97 16.85
N ASN A 16 10.31 -4.17 15.85
CA ASN A 16 11.25 -3.71 14.83
C ASN A 16 11.62 -2.22 14.93
N LYS A 17 11.02 -1.47 15.85
CA LYS A 17 11.22 -0.01 16.01
C LYS A 17 11.03 0.78 14.70
N CYS A 18 10.13 0.31 13.84
CA CYS A 18 9.78 0.98 12.59
C CYS A 18 8.55 1.87 12.79
N THR A 19 8.56 3.04 12.17
CA THR A 19 7.38 3.88 12.01
C THR A 19 6.61 3.41 10.78
N VAL A 20 5.34 3.06 10.97
CA VAL A 20 4.48 2.52 9.91
C VAL A 20 3.42 3.54 9.50
N LEU A 21 3.52 4.02 8.26
CA LEU A 21 2.50 4.85 7.64
C LEU A 21 1.53 3.94 6.87
N GLY A 22 0.35 3.74 7.45
CA GLY A 22 -0.71 2.95 6.85
C GLY A 22 -1.57 3.75 5.88
N ASP A 23 -2.32 3.03 5.09
CA ASP A 23 -3.29 3.58 4.16
C ASP A 23 -4.71 3.11 4.52
N ILE A 24 -5.70 3.43 3.70
CA ILE A 24 -7.10 3.09 3.94
C ILE A 24 -7.48 1.80 3.21
N GLY A 25 -7.90 0.80 3.98
CA GLY A 25 -8.31 -0.51 3.51
C GLY A 25 -8.62 -1.45 4.67
N CYS A 26 -8.90 -2.74 4.43
CA CYS A 26 -9.13 -3.72 5.51
C CYS A 26 -7.95 -3.80 6.49
N TYR A 27 -6.74 -3.59 6.01
CA TYR A 27 -5.53 -3.56 6.81
C TYR A 27 -5.43 -2.35 7.75
N THR A 28 -6.22 -1.29 7.54
CA THR A 28 -6.30 -0.15 8.48
C THR A 28 -6.75 -0.60 9.88
N LEU A 29 -7.47 -1.71 9.98
CA LEU A 29 -7.80 -2.33 11.27
C LEU A 29 -6.55 -2.74 12.07
N GLY A 30 -5.40 -2.86 11.43
CA GLY A 30 -4.12 -3.05 12.10
C GLY A 30 -3.66 -1.86 12.96
N ALA A 31 -4.28 -0.68 12.79
CA ALA A 31 -3.99 0.49 13.62
C ALA A 31 -4.59 0.40 15.04
N VAL A 32 -5.61 -0.43 15.22
CA VAL A 32 -6.29 -0.59 16.52
C VAL A 32 -5.80 -1.81 17.28
N ALA A 33 -6.05 -1.80 18.60
CA ALA A 33 -5.73 -2.93 19.45
C ALA A 33 -6.47 -4.21 18.98
N PRO A 34 -5.86 -5.41 19.09
CA PRO A 34 -4.60 -5.69 19.79
C PRO A 34 -3.33 -5.49 18.93
N LEU A 35 -3.46 -5.18 17.64
CA LEU A 35 -2.30 -5.11 16.74
C LEU A 35 -1.50 -3.82 16.92
N ALA A 36 -2.17 -2.66 17.01
CA ALA A 36 -1.54 -1.34 17.16
C ALA A 36 -0.27 -1.16 16.28
N ALA A 37 -0.36 -1.63 15.03
CA ALA A 37 0.77 -1.85 14.14
C ALA A 37 0.94 -0.72 13.10
N MET A 38 0.24 0.40 13.27
CA MET A 38 0.36 1.58 12.41
C MET A 38 0.38 2.83 13.26
N ASP A 39 1.32 3.72 12.97
CA ASP A 39 1.50 4.98 13.69
C ASP A 39 0.66 6.10 13.10
N MET A 40 0.39 6.05 11.79
CA MET A 40 -0.37 7.10 11.09
C MET A 40 -1.14 6.54 9.91
N THR A 41 -2.37 7.04 9.72
CA THR A 41 -3.17 6.87 8.51
C THR A 41 -3.80 8.21 8.15
N LEU A 42 -3.80 8.59 6.86
CA LEU A 42 -4.33 9.87 6.39
C LEU A 42 -5.53 9.68 5.46
N CYS A 43 -5.26 9.30 4.23
CA CYS A 43 -6.27 9.13 3.18
C CYS A 43 -5.82 8.05 2.20
N MET A 44 -6.72 7.63 1.30
CA MET A 44 -6.40 6.63 0.27
C MET A 44 -5.24 7.11 -0.61
N GLY A 45 -4.16 6.31 -0.64
CA GLY A 45 -2.92 6.63 -1.35
C GLY A 45 -1.96 7.53 -0.56
N GLY A 46 -2.37 8.03 0.60
CA GLY A 46 -1.60 8.98 1.40
C GLY A 46 -0.36 8.39 2.07
N SER A 47 -0.30 7.07 2.28
CA SER A 47 0.85 6.43 2.93
C SER A 47 2.16 6.62 2.15
N ILE A 48 2.12 6.45 0.82
CA ILE A 48 3.32 6.56 -0.03
C ILE A 48 3.80 8.01 -0.12
N SER A 49 2.90 8.95 -0.35
CA SER A 49 3.26 10.38 -0.35
C SER A 49 3.70 10.85 1.05
N GLY A 50 3.04 10.33 2.07
CA GLY A 50 3.33 10.64 3.47
C GLY A 50 4.73 10.20 3.89
N ILE A 51 5.14 8.97 3.56
CA ILE A 51 6.48 8.47 3.92
C ILE A 51 7.57 9.30 3.24
N HIS A 52 7.36 9.73 1.99
CA HIS A 52 8.30 10.60 1.31
C HIS A 52 8.49 11.92 2.08
N GLY A 53 7.38 12.61 2.40
CA GLY A 53 7.42 13.85 3.16
C GLY A 53 8.01 13.67 4.56
N PHE A 54 7.62 12.60 5.24
CA PHE A 54 8.14 12.25 6.57
C PHE A 54 9.67 12.08 6.56
N ASN A 55 10.19 11.30 5.62
CA ASN A 55 11.63 11.08 5.49
C ASN A 55 12.39 12.35 5.09
N LYS A 56 11.81 13.19 4.24
CA LYS A 56 12.43 14.50 3.91
C LYS A 56 12.48 15.44 5.12
N ALA A 57 11.48 15.39 5.99
CA ALA A 57 11.44 16.23 7.19
C ALA A 57 12.39 15.77 8.27
N LEU A 58 12.55 14.45 8.47
CA LEU A 58 13.37 13.87 9.53
C LEU A 58 14.82 13.55 9.10
N GLY A 59 15.10 13.55 7.82
CA GLY A 59 16.43 13.27 7.28
C GLY A 59 16.68 11.77 6.98
N ALA A 60 17.84 11.49 6.40
CA ALA A 60 18.20 10.18 5.86
C ALA A 60 18.16 9.02 6.88
N GLU A 61 18.37 9.29 8.15
CA GLU A 61 18.30 8.24 9.18
C GLU A 61 16.91 7.64 9.34
N SER A 62 15.86 8.42 9.06
CA SER A 62 14.48 7.94 9.14
C SER A 62 14.13 6.91 8.05
N GLU A 63 14.79 6.97 6.91
CA GLU A 63 14.53 6.10 5.76
C GLU A 63 14.69 4.59 6.09
N HIS A 64 15.58 4.27 7.03
CA HIS A 64 15.80 2.89 7.47
C HIS A 64 14.80 2.39 8.53
N ARG A 65 13.96 3.30 9.03
CA ARG A 65 13.01 3.01 10.13
C ARG A 65 11.57 3.35 9.79
N THR A 66 11.29 3.63 8.53
CA THR A 66 9.95 3.98 8.06
C THR A 66 9.48 3.04 6.97
N VAL A 67 8.21 2.69 7.03
CA VAL A 67 7.56 1.81 6.06
C VAL A 67 6.20 2.36 5.71
N ALA A 68 5.87 2.44 4.43
CA ALA A 68 4.51 2.67 3.97
C ALA A 68 3.83 1.35 3.66
N VAL A 69 2.59 1.18 4.11
CA VAL A 69 1.77 -0.01 3.84
C VAL A 69 0.50 0.40 3.13
N ILE A 70 0.20 -0.24 1.99
CA ILE A 70 -0.93 0.08 1.14
C ILE A 70 -1.53 -1.21 0.54
N GLY A 71 -2.85 -1.24 0.30
CA GLY A 71 -3.49 -2.34 -0.41
C GLY A 71 -3.36 -2.20 -1.93
N ASP A 72 -3.49 -3.32 -2.65
CA ASP A 72 -3.41 -3.41 -4.11
C ASP A 72 -4.40 -2.47 -4.81
N SER A 73 -5.66 -2.49 -4.39
CA SER A 73 -6.72 -1.62 -4.95
C SER A 73 -6.39 -0.13 -4.75
N THR A 74 -6.03 0.26 -3.54
CA THR A 74 -5.70 1.65 -3.22
C THR A 74 -4.41 2.09 -3.93
N PHE A 75 -3.44 1.19 -4.08
CA PHE A 75 -2.23 1.45 -4.85
C PHE A 75 -2.56 1.80 -6.31
N MET A 76 -3.39 0.97 -6.98
CA MET A 76 -3.80 1.22 -8.36
C MET A 76 -4.66 2.47 -8.52
N HIS A 77 -5.45 2.81 -7.49
CA HIS A 77 -6.32 4.00 -7.50
C HIS A 77 -5.54 5.30 -7.31
N SER A 78 -4.65 5.37 -6.33
CA SER A 78 -4.03 6.64 -5.91
C SER A 78 -2.59 6.53 -5.38
N GLY A 79 -2.04 5.30 -5.22
CA GLY A 79 -0.69 5.11 -4.70
C GLY A 79 0.41 5.32 -5.75
N MET A 80 0.12 5.08 -7.03
CA MET A 80 1.11 5.17 -8.12
C MET A 80 1.72 6.57 -8.26
N THR A 81 0.96 7.62 -8.07
CA THR A 81 1.45 9.00 -8.14
C THR A 81 2.46 9.31 -7.04
N GLY A 82 2.22 8.81 -5.82
CA GLY A 82 3.17 8.90 -4.72
C GLY A 82 4.48 8.14 -5.00
N LEU A 83 4.37 6.95 -5.58
CA LEU A 83 5.55 6.15 -5.95
C LEU A 83 6.36 6.82 -7.06
N ALA A 84 5.70 7.38 -8.07
CA ALA A 84 6.37 8.15 -9.13
C ALA A 84 7.13 9.35 -8.55
N ASN A 85 6.54 10.04 -7.56
CA ASN A 85 7.20 11.15 -6.88
C ASN A 85 8.43 10.70 -6.07
N ILE A 86 8.34 9.57 -5.37
CA ILE A 86 9.48 8.96 -4.65
C ILE A 86 10.62 8.66 -5.63
N ALA A 87 10.31 8.01 -6.76
CA ALA A 87 11.29 7.66 -7.77
C ALA A 87 11.93 8.90 -8.39
N TYR A 88 11.13 9.89 -8.76
CA TYR A 88 11.62 11.15 -9.34
C TYR A 88 12.56 11.91 -8.40
N ASN A 89 12.24 11.95 -7.11
CA ASN A 89 13.03 12.64 -6.09
C ASN A 89 14.13 11.76 -5.45
N GLN A 90 14.35 10.55 -5.98
CA GLN A 90 15.38 9.61 -5.51
C GLN A 90 15.33 9.40 -3.98
N SER A 91 14.13 9.22 -3.45
CA SER A 91 13.92 8.94 -2.02
C SER A 91 14.10 7.46 -1.74
N ASN A 92 14.86 7.11 -0.73
CA ASN A 92 15.03 5.73 -0.28
C ASN A 92 13.91 5.35 0.69
N SER A 93 12.73 5.03 0.15
CA SER A 93 11.55 4.71 0.95
C SER A 93 11.10 3.26 0.70
N THR A 94 10.72 2.55 1.78
CA THR A 94 10.19 1.20 1.69
C THR A 94 8.67 1.23 1.62
N VAL A 95 8.10 0.64 0.57
CA VAL A 95 6.66 0.53 0.35
C VAL A 95 6.27 -0.94 0.29
N ILE A 96 5.31 -1.35 1.12
CA ILE A 96 4.76 -2.71 1.15
C ILE A 96 3.34 -2.67 0.58
N ILE A 97 3.12 -3.40 -0.50
CA ILE A 97 1.81 -3.55 -1.13
C ILE A 97 1.19 -4.86 -0.67
N LEU A 98 0.04 -4.78 -0.01
CA LEU A 98 -0.74 -5.95 0.42
C LEU A 98 -1.74 -6.33 -0.66
N ASP A 99 -1.40 -7.33 -1.44
CA ASP A 99 -2.22 -7.81 -2.55
C ASP A 99 -3.14 -8.96 -2.11
N ASN A 100 -4.43 -8.68 -2.05
CA ASN A 100 -5.49 -9.68 -1.89
C ASN A 100 -6.33 -9.84 -3.17
N SER A 101 -5.94 -9.16 -4.23
CA SER A 101 -6.58 -9.17 -5.55
C SER A 101 -8.08 -8.84 -5.49
N ILE A 102 -8.49 -7.94 -4.59
CA ILE A 102 -9.87 -7.48 -4.49
C ILE A 102 -9.98 -6.17 -3.70
N THR A 103 -10.98 -5.35 -4.02
CA THR A 103 -11.36 -4.21 -3.19
C THR A 103 -12.30 -4.70 -2.07
N GLY A 104 -11.71 -5.12 -0.93
CA GLY A 104 -12.44 -5.85 0.11
C GLY A 104 -13.36 -5.00 0.96
N MET A 105 -12.90 -3.84 1.45
CA MET A 105 -13.57 -3.05 2.47
C MET A 105 -14.97 -2.58 2.07
N THR A 106 -15.19 -2.28 0.81
CA THR A 106 -16.43 -1.69 0.29
C THR A 106 -17.38 -2.72 -0.36
N GLY A 107 -17.11 -4.01 -0.21
CA GLY A 107 -18.02 -5.07 -0.66
C GLY A 107 -17.47 -5.97 -1.77
N HIS A 108 -16.17 -6.17 -1.83
CA HIS A 108 -15.52 -7.12 -2.75
C HIS A 108 -15.66 -6.75 -4.22
N GLN A 109 -15.45 -5.48 -4.55
CA GLN A 109 -15.48 -5.02 -5.93
C GLN A 109 -14.24 -5.46 -6.71
N GLN A 110 -14.44 -5.60 -8.03
CA GLN A 110 -13.35 -5.81 -8.96
C GLN A 110 -12.46 -4.55 -9.03
N ASN A 111 -11.18 -4.77 -9.21
CA ASN A 111 -10.18 -3.72 -9.42
C ASN A 111 -9.17 -4.20 -10.49
N PRO A 112 -8.21 -3.39 -10.94
CA PRO A 112 -7.26 -3.80 -11.98
C PRO A 112 -6.43 -5.04 -11.65
N THR A 113 -6.28 -5.40 -10.38
CA THR A 113 -5.50 -6.58 -9.96
C THR A 113 -6.30 -7.88 -9.99
N THR A 114 -7.62 -7.83 -10.12
CA THR A 114 -8.49 -9.01 -10.03
C THR A 114 -8.52 -9.88 -11.28
N GLY A 115 -8.15 -9.34 -12.44
CA GLY A 115 -8.22 -10.03 -13.73
C GLY A 115 -9.60 -9.98 -14.42
N TYR A 116 -10.52 -9.17 -13.91
CA TYR A 116 -11.84 -8.97 -14.48
C TYR A 116 -12.11 -7.48 -14.74
N ASN A 117 -12.91 -7.20 -15.77
CA ASN A 117 -13.43 -5.85 -15.99
C ASN A 117 -14.71 -5.62 -15.18
N ILE A 118 -15.21 -4.39 -15.19
CA ILE A 118 -16.41 -4.01 -14.42
C ILE A 118 -17.68 -4.78 -14.85
N LYS A 119 -17.70 -5.32 -16.06
CA LYS A 119 -18.81 -6.15 -16.60
C LYS A 119 -18.63 -7.64 -16.28
N GLY A 120 -17.59 -8.02 -15.51
CA GLY A 120 -17.29 -9.41 -15.17
C GLY A 120 -16.60 -10.22 -16.27
N GLY A 121 -16.27 -9.61 -17.42
CA GLY A 121 -15.51 -10.28 -18.48
C GLY A 121 -14.04 -10.45 -18.09
N PRO A 122 -13.37 -11.55 -18.49
CA PRO A 122 -11.96 -11.77 -18.21
C PRO A 122 -11.09 -10.69 -18.86
N ARG A 123 -10.05 -10.27 -18.18
CA ARG A 123 -9.10 -9.30 -18.68
C ARG A 123 -7.72 -9.66 -18.13
N ARG A 124 -6.67 -9.12 -18.75
CA ARG A 124 -5.32 -9.26 -18.21
C ARG A 124 -5.27 -8.63 -16.81
N GLN A 125 -4.71 -9.38 -15.87
CA GLN A 125 -4.50 -8.94 -14.51
C GLN A 125 -3.29 -8.00 -14.45
N ASP A 126 -3.52 -6.78 -13.99
CA ASP A 126 -2.45 -5.80 -13.72
C ASP A 126 -1.95 -6.00 -12.28
N ARG A 127 -0.72 -6.43 -12.13
CA ARG A 127 -0.11 -6.64 -10.82
C ARG A 127 0.75 -5.45 -10.44
N PRO A 128 0.65 -4.95 -9.19
CA PRO A 128 1.53 -3.91 -8.70
C PRO A 128 3.01 -4.31 -8.86
N GLY A 129 3.81 -3.41 -9.40
CA GLY A 129 5.25 -3.64 -9.58
C GLY A 129 5.65 -4.49 -10.81
N VAL A 130 4.69 -4.99 -11.60
CA VAL A 130 4.97 -5.67 -12.86
C VAL A 130 4.72 -4.72 -14.03
N PRO A 131 5.71 -4.45 -14.89
CA PRO A 131 5.51 -3.64 -16.09
C PRO A 131 4.42 -4.24 -16.98
N VAL A 132 3.46 -3.42 -17.41
CA VAL A 132 2.42 -3.84 -18.36
C VAL A 132 2.99 -3.72 -19.77
N PRO A 133 3.26 -4.82 -20.51
CA PRO A 133 3.73 -4.73 -21.88
C PRO A 133 2.67 -4.06 -22.76
N GLY A 134 3.03 -3.00 -23.43
CA GLY A 134 2.18 -2.34 -24.45
C GLY A 134 1.59 -0.99 -24.07
N HIS A 135 1.78 -0.50 -22.85
CA HIS A 135 1.57 0.90 -22.52
C HIS A 135 2.94 1.56 -22.43
N GLY A 136 3.48 1.96 -23.60
CA GLY A 136 4.64 2.82 -23.63
C GLY A 136 4.32 4.14 -22.94
N LEU A 137 4.93 4.40 -21.83
CA LEU A 137 5.30 5.72 -21.37
C LEU A 137 6.81 5.84 -21.54
#